data_49486ca5dcbada8a413de3637f987f81
#
_entry.id   49486ca5dcbada8a413de3637f987f81
#
_cell.length_a   1.000
_cell.length_b   1.000
_cell.length_c   1.000
_cell.angle_alpha   90.00
_cell.angle_beta   90.00
_cell.angle_gamma   90.00
#
_symmetry.space_group_name_H-M   'P 1'
#
loop_
_entity.id
_entity.type
_entity.pdbx_description
1 polymer ?
#
loop_
_entity_poly.entity_id
_entity_poly.type
_entity_poly.pdbx_seq_one_letter_code
_entity_poly.pdbx_strand_id
1 'polypeptide(L)'
;MQMQDIPFGTTDWSDVEQTEHKGETGHALWRTRQFGGIRVRMVEYSPNYLADHWCEKGHILLVLDGLLETELADGRRVVLKPGQSYQVADKAEPHRSRTGPEGAKLFIVD
;
A
#
# COMPACT_ATOMS: atom_id res chain seq x y z
N MET A 1 -14.37 2.81 -9.37
CA MET A 1 -14.73 2.85 -7.94
C MET A 1 -16.07 3.57 -7.80
N GLN A 2 -17.01 2.91 -7.18
CA GLN A 2 -18.30 3.55 -6.86
C GLN A 2 -18.37 3.79 -5.35
N MET A 3 -18.75 4.99 -4.97
CA MET A 3 -18.82 5.40 -3.57
C MET A 3 -20.27 5.76 -3.24
N GLN A 4 -21.00 4.78 -2.71
CA GLN A 4 -22.42 4.95 -2.36
C GLN A 4 -22.59 4.88 -0.84
N ASP A 5 -23.49 5.70 -0.33
CA ASP A 5 -23.92 5.66 1.07
C ASP A 5 -22.78 5.91 2.08
N ILE A 6 -21.80 6.71 1.66
CA ILE A 6 -20.70 7.10 2.54
C ILE A 6 -20.94 8.56 2.94
N PRO A 7 -21.29 8.82 4.22
CA PRO A 7 -21.50 10.19 4.66
C PRO A 7 -20.20 10.98 4.65
N PHE A 8 -20.29 12.28 4.45
CA PHE A 8 -19.12 13.14 4.57
C PHE A 8 -18.49 12.99 5.96
N GLY A 9 -17.16 12.92 5.98
CA GLY A 9 -16.40 12.82 7.22
C GLY A 9 -14.94 13.12 6.96
N THR A 10 -14.17 13.18 8.03
CA THR A 10 -12.73 13.39 7.97
C THR A 10 -12.03 12.28 8.74
N THR A 11 -10.79 12.03 8.42
CA THR A 11 -9.94 11.07 9.13
C THR A 11 -8.64 11.73 9.51
N ASP A 12 -8.36 11.76 10.81
CA ASP A 12 -7.03 12.02 11.31
C ASP A 12 -6.33 10.68 11.47
N TRP A 13 -5.38 10.40 10.61
CA TRP A 13 -4.73 9.08 10.58
C TRP A 13 -3.93 8.81 11.85
N SER A 14 -3.51 9.84 12.59
CA SER A 14 -2.83 9.65 13.87
C SER A 14 -3.74 9.03 14.94
N ASP A 15 -5.06 9.15 14.78
CA ASP A 15 -6.05 8.59 15.70
C ASP A 15 -6.49 7.17 15.31
N VAL A 16 -6.07 6.68 14.15
CA VAL A 16 -6.44 5.35 13.67
C VAL A 16 -5.46 4.32 14.24
N GLU A 17 -6.00 3.23 14.79
CA GLU A 17 -5.18 2.16 15.34
C GLU A 17 -4.21 1.61 14.31
N GLN A 18 -2.97 1.38 14.75
CA GLN A 18 -1.91 0.84 13.91
C GLN A 18 -1.76 -0.65 14.18
N THR A 19 -1.74 -1.46 13.11
CA THR A 19 -1.50 -2.90 13.19
C THR A 19 -0.20 -3.27 12.48
N GLU A 20 0.51 -4.26 13.01
CA GLU A 20 1.76 -4.73 12.44
C GLU A 20 1.52 -5.98 11.59
N HIS A 21 2.15 -6.00 10.41
CA HIS A 21 2.11 -7.13 9.49
C HIS A 21 3.54 -7.46 9.07
N LYS A 22 4.00 -8.66 9.40
CA LYS A 22 5.37 -9.06 9.06
C LYS A 22 5.47 -9.41 7.58
N GLY A 23 6.56 -8.95 6.94
CA GLY A 23 6.92 -9.42 5.62
C GLY A 23 7.79 -10.68 5.70
N GLU A 24 8.26 -11.14 4.58
CA GLU A 24 9.32 -12.16 4.54
C GLU A 24 10.56 -11.63 5.23
N THR A 25 10.88 -10.36 4.98
CA THR A 25 11.82 -9.56 5.75
C THR A 25 11.14 -8.25 6.13
N GLY A 26 11.52 -7.67 7.26
CA GLY A 26 10.93 -6.42 7.71
C GLY A 26 9.46 -6.56 8.11
N HIS A 27 8.82 -5.41 8.24
CA HIS A 27 7.40 -5.35 8.63
C HIS A 27 6.71 -4.15 8.01
N ALA A 28 5.37 -4.21 7.98
CA ALA A 28 4.50 -3.12 7.59
C ALA A 28 3.63 -2.71 8.76
N LEU A 29 3.40 -1.41 8.91
CA LEU A 29 2.48 -0.86 9.90
C LEU A 29 1.31 -0.24 9.14
N TRP A 30 0.09 -0.70 9.44
CA TRP A 30 -1.12 -0.28 8.75
C TRP A 30 -2.04 0.51 9.66
N ARG A 31 -2.58 1.59 9.13
CA ARG A 31 -3.75 2.28 9.69
C ARG A 31 -4.84 2.18 8.63
N THR A 32 -5.96 1.57 8.99
CA THR A 32 -6.98 1.16 8.02
C THR A 32 -8.35 1.75 8.35
N ARG A 33 -9.02 2.30 7.35
CA ARG A 33 -10.42 2.69 7.40
C ARG A 33 -11.18 1.98 6.28
N GLN A 34 -12.38 1.53 6.59
CA GLN A 34 -13.26 0.87 5.64
C GLN A 34 -14.47 1.75 5.38
N PHE A 35 -14.73 2.05 4.11
CA PHE A 35 -15.88 2.85 3.68
C PHE A 35 -16.67 2.01 2.66
N GLY A 36 -17.72 1.32 3.14
CA GLY A 36 -18.44 0.37 2.29
C GLY A 36 -17.48 -0.72 1.77
N GLY A 37 -17.44 -0.91 0.48
CA GLY A 37 -16.51 -1.86 -0.15
C GLY A 37 -15.10 -1.33 -0.39
N ILE A 38 -14.80 -0.11 0.05
CA ILE A 38 -13.53 0.54 -0.21
C ILE A 38 -12.69 0.54 1.05
N ARG A 39 -11.45 0.02 0.94
CA ARG A 39 -10.48 0.05 2.01
C ARG A 39 -9.44 1.14 1.74
N VAL A 40 -9.20 1.99 2.72
CA VAL A 40 -8.20 3.06 2.64
C VAL A 40 -7.17 2.84 3.74
N ARG A 41 -5.89 2.88 3.38
CA ARG A 41 -4.82 2.62 4.33
C ARG A 41 -3.70 3.63 4.23
N MET A 42 -3.18 4.02 5.38
CA MET A 42 -1.85 4.59 5.52
C MET A 42 -0.91 3.46 5.92
N VAL A 43 0.11 3.22 5.12
CA VAL A 43 1.03 2.09 5.31
C VAL A 43 2.46 2.61 5.44
N GLU A 44 3.18 2.07 6.40
CA GLU A 44 4.59 2.35 6.60
C GLU A 44 5.36 1.04 6.52
N TYR A 45 6.22 0.93 5.51
CA TYR A 45 7.13 -0.21 5.37
C TYR A 45 8.46 0.10 6.04
N SER A 46 8.94 -0.85 6.84
CA SER A 46 10.27 -0.75 7.45
C SER A 46 11.37 -0.72 6.40
N PRO A 47 12.59 -0.31 6.77
CA PRO A 47 13.75 -0.61 5.93
C PRO A 47 13.83 -2.10 5.60
N ASN A 48 14.24 -2.39 4.37
CA ASN A 48 14.46 -3.75 3.87
C ASN A 48 13.24 -4.69 4.02
N TYR A 49 12.06 -4.12 3.79
CA TYR A 49 10.81 -4.88 3.76
C TYR A 49 10.72 -5.66 2.44
N LEU A 50 10.24 -6.90 2.53
CA LEU A 50 9.82 -7.70 1.38
C LEU A 50 8.49 -8.35 1.72
N ALA A 51 7.48 -8.13 0.90
CA ALA A 51 6.17 -8.76 1.10
C ALA A 51 6.29 -10.29 1.09
N ASP A 52 5.53 -10.94 1.95
CA ASP A 52 5.57 -12.39 2.13
C ASP A 52 4.75 -13.17 1.10
N HIS A 53 4.04 -12.48 0.23
CA HIS A 53 3.23 -13.09 -0.82
C HIS A 53 3.06 -12.13 -2.01
N TRP A 54 2.67 -12.70 -3.15
CA TRP A 54 2.27 -11.95 -4.32
C TRP A 54 0.83 -11.48 -4.14
N CYS A 55 0.60 -10.18 -4.30
CA CYS A 55 -0.72 -9.58 -4.18
C CYS A 55 -1.42 -9.61 -5.53
N GLU A 56 -2.67 -10.06 -5.55
CA GLU A 56 -3.51 -10.03 -6.74
C GLU A 56 -4.65 -9.01 -6.63
N LYS A 57 -4.70 -8.26 -5.53
CA LYS A 57 -5.75 -7.27 -5.31
C LYS A 57 -5.43 -5.99 -6.07
N GLY A 58 -6.46 -5.47 -6.74
CA GLY A 58 -6.35 -4.17 -7.41
C GLY A 58 -6.33 -3.04 -6.40
N HIS A 59 -5.55 -2.00 -6.69
CA HIS A 59 -5.52 -0.80 -5.86
C HIS A 59 -4.87 0.38 -6.57
N ILE A 60 -5.04 1.53 -5.95
CA ILE A 60 -4.32 2.75 -6.29
C ILE A 60 -3.39 3.04 -5.11
N LEU A 61 -2.12 3.22 -5.39
CA LEU A 61 -1.10 3.42 -4.36
C LEU A 61 -0.29 4.68 -4.67
N LEU A 62 -0.13 5.54 -3.67
CA LEU A 62 0.67 6.76 -3.75
C LEU A 62 1.80 6.69 -2.74
N VAL A 63 3.04 6.91 -3.18
CA VAL A 63 4.19 7.01 -2.29
C VAL A 63 4.25 8.41 -1.69
N LEU A 64 4.31 8.48 -0.36
CA LEU A 64 4.37 9.74 0.40
C LEU A 64 5.79 10.06 0.85
N ASP A 65 6.58 9.04 1.17
CA ASP A 65 7.95 9.21 1.67
C ASP A 65 8.76 7.94 1.38
N GLY A 66 10.07 8.06 1.28
CA GLY A 66 10.97 6.95 1.00
C GLY A 66 10.96 6.52 -0.46
N LEU A 67 11.31 5.27 -0.70
CA LEU A 67 11.33 4.66 -2.03
C LEU A 67 10.63 3.32 -1.98
N LEU A 68 9.74 3.08 -2.92
CA LEU A 68 9.04 1.80 -3.05
C LEU A 68 9.45 1.12 -4.34
N GLU A 69 9.92 -0.11 -4.26
CA GLU A 69 10.09 -0.97 -5.43
C GLU A 69 8.90 -1.91 -5.50
N THR A 70 8.25 -1.94 -6.65
CA THR A 70 7.18 -2.89 -6.94
C THR A 70 7.67 -3.85 -8.02
N GLU A 71 7.61 -5.14 -7.69
CA GLU A 71 7.98 -6.22 -8.59
C GLU A 71 6.70 -6.87 -9.09
N LEU A 72 6.58 -7.04 -10.41
CA LEU A 72 5.47 -7.77 -11.03
C LEU A 72 5.91 -9.20 -11.32
N ALA A 73 4.96 -10.13 -11.29
CA ALA A 73 5.26 -11.54 -11.51
C ALA A 73 5.84 -11.84 -12.90
N ASP A 74 5.62 -10.97 -13.87
CA ASP A 74 6.19 -11.09 -15.22
C ASP A 74 7.65 -10.62 -15.32
N GLY A 75 8.24 -10.15 -14.21
CA GLY A 75 9.63 -9.73 -14.13
C GLY A 75 9.86 -8.22 -14.19
N ARG A 76 8.84 -7.43 -14.48
CA ARG A 76 8.99 -5.96 -14.46
C ARG A 76 9.23 -5.47 -13.03
N ARG A 77 10.05 -4.45 -12.89
CA ARG A 77 10.31 -3.78 -11.61
C ARG A 77 10.19 -2.28 -11.81
N VAL A 78 9.51 -1.64 -10.89
CA VAL A 78 9.27 -0.19 -10.92
C VAL A 78 9.67 0.37 -9.57
N VAL A 79 10.45 1.47 -9.58
CA VAL A 79 10.80 2.20 -8.36
C VAL A 79 10.04 3.51 -8.35
N LEU A 80 9.31 3.75 -7.27
CA LEU A 80 8.50 4.94 -7.07
C LEU A 80 9.10 5.83 -5.99
N LYS A 81 9.17 7.11 -6.30
CA LYS A 81 9.59 8.19 -5.39
C LYS A 81 8.37 8.87 -4.80
N PRO A 82 8.52 9.68 -3.73
CA PRO A 82 7.42 10.48 -3.20
C PRO A 82 6.72 11.30 -4.29
N GLY A 83 5.38 11.27 -4.28
CA GLY A 83 4.56 11.93 -5.29
C GLY A 83 4.25 11.08 -6.51
N GLN A 84 4.82 9.89 -6.62
CA GLN A 84 4.53 8.95 -7.71
C GLN A 84 3.56 7.88 -7.24
N SER A 85 2.74 7.39 -8.15
CA SER A 85 1.70 6.41 -7.86
C SER A 85 1.64 5.33 -8.94
N TYR A 86 1.03 4.19 -8.58
CA TYR A 86 0.65 3.18 -9.56
C TYR A 86 -0.79 2.74 -9.33
N GLN A 87 -1.37 2.16 -10.34
CA GLN A 87 -2.69 1.52 -10.28
C GLN A 87 -2.58 0.13 -10.90
N VAL A 88 -3.37 -0.80 -10.38
CA VAL A 88 -3.46 -2.17 -10.89
C VAL A 88 -4.86 -2.70 -10.67
N ALA A 89 -5.38 -3.43 -11.64
CA ALA A 89 -6.70 -4.04 -11.56
C ALA A 89 -6.67 -5.34 -10.74
N ASP A 90 -7.83 -5.75 -10.23
CA ASP A 90 -7.97 -7.02 -9.54
C ASP A 90 -7.59 -8.19 -10.45
N LYS A 91 -6.76 -9.10 -9.94
CA LYS A 91 -6.38 -10.36 -10.57
C LYS A 91 -5.68 -10.23 -11.93
N ALA A 92 -5.27 -9.02 -12.28
CA ALA A 92 -4.67 -8.78 -13.60
C ALA A 92 -3.16 -9.03 -13.61
N GLU A 93 -2.46 -8.47 -12.64
CA GLU A 93 -1.00 -8.48 -12.63
C GLU A 93 -0.50 -8.66 -11.19
N PRO A 94 -0.19 -9.90 -10.78
CA PRO A 94 0.35 -10.14 -9.44
C PRO A 94 1.62 -9.32 -9.20
N HIS A 95 1.71 -8.75 -8.02
CA HIS A 95 2.78 -7.82 -7.66
C HIS A 95 3.13 -7.94 -6.18
N ARG A 96 4.32 -7.49 -5.81
CA ARG A 96 4.73 -7.40 -4.41
C ARG A 96 5.64 -6.21 -4.19
N SER A 97 5.60 -5.70 -2.97
CA SER A 97 6.35 -4.52 -2.55
C SER A 97 7.66 -4.91 -1.88
N ARG A 98 8.66 -4.08 -2.12
CA ARG A 98 9.98 -4.18 -1.52
C ARG A 98 10.48 -2.78 -1.21
N THR A 99 11.23 -2.62 -0.11
CA THR A 99 11.91 -1.38 0.20
C THR A 99 13.41 -1.61 0.37
N GLY A 100 14.17 -0.54 0.20
CA GLY A 100 15.58 -0.49 0.53
C GLY A 100 15.82 0.04 1.95
N PRO A 101 17.01 0.62 2.22
CA PRO A 101 17.40 1.04 3.57
C PRO A 101 16.57 2.21 4.13
N GLU A 102 15.80 2.91 3.30
CA GLU A 102 14.99 4.05 3.74
C GLU A 102 13.57 3.69 4.18
N GLY A 103 13.09 2.50 3.78
CA GLY A 103 11.68 2.19 3.95
C GLY A 103 10.78 3.02 3.04
N ALA A 104 9.48 3.03 3.29
CA ALA A 104 8.54 3.84 2.53
C ALA A 104 7.26 4.08 3.31
N LYS A 105 6.60 5.22 3.03
CA LYS A 105 5.26 5.53 3.52
C LYS A 105 4.33 5.70 2.33
N LEU A 106 3.16 5.09 2.42
CA LEU A 106 2.23 4.94 1.31
C LEU A 106 0.81 5.29 1.73
N PHE A 107 0.02 5.70 0.74
CA PHE A 107 -1.43 5.81 0.84
C PHE A 107 -2.03 4.86 -0.21
N ILE A 108 -2.89 3.94 0.24
CA ILE A 108 -3.43 2.88 -0.62
C ILE A 108 -4.95 2.88 -0.54
N VAL A 109 -5.61 2.82 -1.70
CA VAL A 109 -7.06 2.68 -1.82
C VAL A 109 -7.36 1.41 -2.60
N ASP A 110 -8.17 0.54 -2.01
CA ASP A 110 -8.60 -0.69 -2.70
C ASP A 110 -9.99 -1.19 -2.28
#